data_f4032a9338d37a43e4cd35ea0586bcbf
#
_entry.id   f4032a9338d37a43e4cd35ea0586bcbf
#
_cell.length_a   1.000
_cell.length_b   1.000
_cell.length_c   1.000
_cell.angle_alpha   90.00
_cell.angle_beta   90.00
_cell.angle_gamma   90.00
#
_symmetry.space_group_name_H-M   'P 1'
#
loop_
_entity.id
_entity.type
_entity.pdbx_description
1 polymer ?
#
loop_
_entity_poly.entity_id
_entity_poly.type
_entity_poly.pdbx_seq_one_letter_code
_entity_poly.pdbx_strand_id
1 'polypeptide(L)'
;MKDNKAIIAQERLKVICGVSIYSLISFEFSIKPNINAEAKIKVLLSDVEETTDNILEFLNWKPIKIVETANDGTENYPPLFAGIIINCEINHEGGSREANILAASGSFQLDIMKKSRSFQNTEMSYREVIDDLLKSTEKASFLYFADEKKLDKPVIQYQETDFSFAVRIASHQNTCIYPDIAEPAPRIYYG
;
A
#
# COMPACT_ATOMS: atom_id res chain seq x y z
N MET A 1 -13.90 -19.29 10.89
CA MET A 1 -12.49 -18.85 10.80
C MET A 1 -12.16 -18.11 12.08
N LYS A 2 -11.17 -18.58 12.85
CA LYS A 2 -10.75 -17.88 14.08
C LYS A 2 -9.91 -16.69 13.65
N ASP A 3 -10.33 -15.48 14.02
CA ASP A 3 -9.51 -14.28 13.87
C ASP A 3 -8.24 -14.46 14.70
N ASN A 4 -7.13 -14.75 14.06
CA ASN A 4 -5.82 -14.74 14.69
C ASN A 4 -5.41 -13.28 14.91
N LYS A 5 -5.80 -12.70 16.03
CA LYS A 5 -5.31 -11.41 16.49
C LYS A 5 -3.93 -11.63 17.10
N ALA A 6 -2.86 -11.27 16.40
CA ALA A 6 -1.55 -11.18 17.03
C ALA A 6 -1.52 -9.91 17.89
N ILE A 7 -1.27 -10.07 19.18
CA ILE A 7 -1.08 -8.93 20.11
C ILE A 7 0.43 -8.74 20.26
N ILE A 8 0.97 -7.71 19.61
CA ILE A 8 2.34 -7.26 19.80
C ILE A 8 2.31 -6.12 20.82
N ALA A 9 3.22 -6.12 21.78
CA ALA A 9 3.32 -5.04 22.76
C ALA A 9 3.60 -3.70 22.01
N GLN A 10 2.78 -2.68 22.24
CA GLN A 10 2.88 -1.37 21.58
C GLN A 10 4.28 -0.72 21.71
N GLU A 11 4.98 -1.00 22.80
CA GLU A 11 6.34 -0.50 23.06
C GLU A 11 7.39 -0.98 22.04
N ARG A 12 7.08 -2.04 21.27
CA ARG A 12 7.96 -2.58 20.24
C ARG A 12 7.62 -2.12 18.83
N LEU A 13 6.58 -1.32 18.67
CA LEU A 13 6.19 -0.82 17.36
C LEU A 13 6.65 0.62 17.19
N LYS A 14 7.33 0.87 16.07
CA LYS A 14 7.78 2.21 15.66
C LYS A 14 7.09 2.61 14.36
N VAL A 15 6.56 3.83 14.35
CA VAL A 15 5.97 4.45 13.16
C VAL A 15 7.01 5.40 12.55
N ILE A 16 7.27 5.25 11.26
CA ILE A 16 8.23 6.07 10.51
C ILE A 16 7.46 6.73 9.36
N CYS A 17 7.22 8.04 9.44
CA CYS A 17 6.47 8.80 8.44
C CYS A 17 6.98 10.22 8.18
N GLY A 18 8.17 10.56 8.70
CA GLY A 18 8.78 11.87 8.47
C GLY A 18 8.36 12.98 9.44
N VAL A 19 7.44 12.71 10.37
CA VAL A 19 7.10 13.58 11.51
C VAL A 19 7.46 12.90 12.81
N SER A 20 7.70 13.69 13.86
CA SER A 20 8.04 13.18 15.19
C SER A 20 6.78 12.64 15.88
N ILE A 21 6.78 11.35 16.16
CA ILE A 21 5.70 10.67 16.87
C ILE A 21 6.14 10.40 18.30
N TYR A 22 5.32 10.79 19.27
CA TYR A 22 5.55 10.51 20.68
C TYR A 22 5.21 9.07 21.04
N SER A 23 4.03 8.60 20.61
CA SER A 23 3.60 7.23 20.86
C SER A 23 2.58 6.74 19.83
N LEU A 24 2.58 5.43 19.60
CA LEU A 24 1.54 4.73 18.83
C LEU A 24 0.39 4.38 19.79
N ILE A 25 -0.83 4.82 19.45
CA ILE A 25 -2.04 4.51 20.21
C ILE A 25 -2.68 3.24 19.70
N SER A 26 -2.89 3.14 18.38
CA SER A 26 -3.44 1.94 17.74
C SER A 26 -2.94 1.76 16.33
N PHE A 27 -2.86 0.51 15.90
CA PHE A 27 -2.50 0.12 14.55
C PHE A 27 -3.34 -1.09 14.13
N GLU A 28 -4.04 -0.94 13.02
CA GLU A 28 -4.82 -2.00 12.38
C GLU A 28 -4.53 -1.98 10.88
N PHE A 29 -4.38 -3.14 10.26
CA PHE A 29 -4.27 -3.22 8.81
C PHE A 29 -5.02 -4.43 8.26
N SER A 30 -5.38 -4.35 6.99
CA SER A 30 -6.10 -5.40 6.26
C SER A 30 -5.46 -5.65 4.92
N ILE A 31 -5.17 -6.92 4.63
CA ILE A 31 -4.72 -7.39 3.33
C ILE A 31 -5.74 -8.39 2.81
N LYS A 32 -6.18 -8.18 1.58
CA LYS A 32 -7.09 -9.10 0.89
C LYS A 32 -6.64 -9.21 -0.57
N PRO A 33 -6.92 -10.37 -1.23
CA PRO A 33 -6.67 -10.49 -2.66
C PRO A 33 -7.52 -9.47 -3.43
N ASN A 34 -6.98 -8.96 -4.52
CA ASN A 34 -7.65 -8.07 -5.47
C ASN A 34 -8.07 -6.70 -4.92
N ILE A 35 -7.55 -6.30 -3.76
CA ILE A 35 -7.83 -5.02 -3.11
C ILE A 35 -6.52 -4.45 -2.59
N ASN A 36 -6.31 -3.14 -2.71
CA ASN A 36 -5.20 -2.46 -2.06
C ASN A 36 -5.27 -2.67 -0.54
N ALA A 37 -4.14 -2.95 0.10
CA ALA A 37 -4.10 -3.05 1.55
C ALA A 37 -4.28 -1.68 2.18
N GLU A 38 -4.97 -1.65 3.33
CA GLU A 38 -5.21 -0.43 4.10
C GLU A 38 -4.70 -0.60 5.53
N ALA A 39 -4.17 0.48 6.09
CA ALA A 39 -3.78 0.57 7.48
C ALA A 39 -4.38 1.82 8.14
N LYS A 40 -4.95 1.63 9.33
CA LYS A 40 -5.44 2.68 10.20
C LYS A 40 -4.48 2.81 11.39
N ILE A 41 -3.93 4.00 11.55
CA ILE A 41 -2.87 4.26 12.52
C ILE A 41 -3.28 5.47 13.33
N LYS A 42 -3.36 5.31 14.65
CA LYS A 42 -3.61 6.41 15.58
C LYS A 42 -2.36 6.66 16.40
N VAL A 43 -1.85 7.87 16.37
CA VAL A 43 -0.62 8.27 17.05
C VAL A 43 -0.81 9.54 17.86
N LEU A 44 0.01 9.70 18.89
CA LEU A 44 0.22 10.96 19.59
C LEU A 44 1.46 11.64 18.98
N LEU A 45 1.28 12.86 18.53
CA LEU A 45 2.39 13.66 17.97
C LEU A 45 3.24 14.27 19.10
N SER A 46 4.54 14.38 18.87
CA SER A 46 5.41 15.15 19.76
C SER A 46 5.03 16.63 19.71
N ASP A 47 5.29 17.35 20.79
CA ASP A 47 5.18 18.81 20.84
C ASP A 47 6.27 19.43 19.97
N VAL A 48 5.94 19.64 18.69
CA VAL A 48 6.79 20.33 17.72
C VAL A 48 6.16 21.69 17.45
N GLU A 49 6.97 22.71 17.27
CA GLU A 49 6.54 24.09 16.96
C GLU A 49 5.83 24.25 15.61
N GLU A 50 5.66 23.15 14.85
CA GLU A 50 4.98 23.16 13.55
C GLU A 50 3.46 23.29 13.69
N THR A 51 2.87 24.09 12.81
CA THR A 51 1.42 24.22 12.74
C THR A 51 0.77 22.94 12.22
N THR A 52 -0.46 22.66 12.63
CA THR A 52 -1.25 21.49 12.15
C THR A 52 -1.32 21.44 10.63
N ASP A 53 -1.54 22.57 9.97
CA ASP A 53 -1.65 22.66 8.51
C ASP A 53 -0.37 22.23 7.80
N ASN A 54 0.81 22.65 8.32
CA ASN A 54 2.10 22.24 7.78
C ASN A 54 2.31 20.73 7.90
N ILE A 55 1.90 20.13 9.02
CA ILE A 55 2.00 18.68 9.23
C ILE A 55 1.09 17.93 8.25
N LEU A 56 -0.14 18.37 8.05
CA LEU A 56 -1.09 17.73 7.14
C LEU A 56 -0.61 17.81 5.68
N GLU A 57 -0.14 18.97 5.23
CA GLU A 57 0.42 19.13 3.89
C GLU A 57 1.68 18.26 3.70
N PHE A 58 2.53 18.21 4.72
CA PHE A 58 3.75 17.39 4.69
C PHE A 58 3.46 15.89 4.63
N LEU A 59 2.44 15.39 5.35
CA LEU A 59 2.15 13.94 5.42
C LEU A 59 1.42 13.42 4.17
N ASN A 60 0.72 14.27 3.42
CA ASN A 60 -0.07 13.83 2.27
C ASN A 60 0.83 13.16 1.21
N TRP A 61 0.46 11.93 0.82
CA TRP A 61 1.20 11.07 -0.13
C TRP A 61 2.63 10.68 0.29
N LYS A 62 2.99 10.91 1.54
CA LYS A 62 4.30 10.49 2.06
C LYS A 62 4.32 9.00 2.39
N PRO A 63 5.50 8.38 2.26
CA PRO A 63 5.65 7.00 2.71
C PRO A 63 5.51 6.89 4.22
N ILE A 64 4.93 5.78 4.65
CA ILE A 64 4.82 5.38 6.05
C ILE A 64 5.25 3.93 6.22
N LYS A 65 5.97 3.64 7.30
CA LYS A 65 6.34 2.27 7.68
C LYS A 65 6.00 2.03 9.16
N ILE A 66 5.50 0.84 9.43
CA ILE A 66 5.33 0.33 10.79
C ILE A 66 6.29 -0.84 10.94
N VAL A 67 7.25 -0.69 11.83
CA VAL A 67 8.29 -1.70 12.08
C VAL A 67 8.22 -2.22 13.50
N GLU A 68 8.55 -3.47 13.70
CA GLU A 68 8.84 -4.00 15.02
C GLU A 68 10.30 -3.73 15.35
N THR A 69 10.57 -3.31 16.58
CA THR A 69 11.93 -3.11 17.10
C THR A 69 12.33 -4.22 18.03
N ALA A 70 13.57 -4.69 17.91
CA ALA A 70 14.18 -5.60 18.87
C ALA A 70 14.51 -4.89 20.20
N ASN A 71 14.89 -5.65 21.24
CA ASN A 71 15.22 -5.08 22.57
C ASN A 71 16.44 -4.15 22.56
N ASP A 72 17.28 -4.22 21.56
CA ASP A 72 18.44 -3.35 21.33
C ASP A 72 18.11 -2.09 20.50
N GLY A 73 16.82 -1.92 20.13
CA GLY A 73 16.35 -0.80 19.31
C GLY A 73 16.56 -0.98 17.81
N THR A 74 17.07 -2.10 17.36
CA THR A 74 17.18 -2.39 15.91
C THR A 74 15.81 -2.65 15.31
N GLU A 75 15.60 -2.17 14.08
CA GLU A 75 14.36 -2.34 13.34
C GLU A 75 14.35 -3.73 12.67
N ASN A 76 13.28 -4.50 12.89
CA ASN A 76 13.08 -5.77 12.22
C ASN A 76 12.65 -5.55 10.76
N TYR A 77 13.15 -6.39 9.88
CA TYR A 77 12.76 -6.40 8.47
C TYR A 77 12.20 -7.78 8.09
N PRO A 78 11.13 -7.88 7.29
CA PRO A 78 10.37 -6.78 6.68
C PRO A 78 9.51 -6.01 7.69
N PRO A 79 9.07 -4.77 7.37
CA PRO A 79 8.12 -4.04 8.19
C PRO A 79 6.80 -4.80 8.28
N LEU A 80 6.02 -4.55 9.33
CA LEU A 80 4.65 -5.09 9.46
C LEU A 80 3.72 -4.50 8.40
N PHE A 81 3.95 -3.24 8.05
CA PHE A 81 3.26 -2.53 6.99
C PHE A 81 4.13 -1.41 6.45
N ALA A 82 4.17 -1.29 5.13
CA ALA A 82 4.71 -0.14 4.43
C ALA A 82 3.74 0.31 3.34
N GLY A 83 3.54 1.61 3.21
CA GLY A 83 2.61 2.17 2.25
C GLY A 83 2.76 3.68 2.13
N ILE A 84 1.71 4.32 1.64
CA ILE A 84 1.60 5.77 1.48
C ILE A 84 0.41 6.30 2.28
N ILE A 85 0.55 7.47 2.85
CA ILE A 85 -0.52 8.15 3.59
C ILE A 85 -1.50 8.72 2.58
N ILE A 86 -2.77 8.33 2.67
CA ILE A 86 -3.85 8.77 1.77
C ILE A 86 -4.82 9.72 2.46
N ASN A 87 -4.87 9.71 3.79
CA ASN A 87 -5.60 10.70 4.59
C ASN A 87 -4.95 10.85 5.97
N CYS A 88 -5.02 12.05 6.53
CA CYS A 88 -4.58 12.34 7.89
C CYS A 88 -5.49 13.39 8.51
N GLU A 89 -5.96 13.12 9.72
CA GLU A 89 -6.76 14.03 10.52
C GLU A 89 -6.05 14.27 11.85
N ILE A 90 -5.88 15.53 12.25
CA ILE A 90 -5.26 15.90 13.52
C ILE A 90 -6.31 16.50 14.44
N ASN A 91 -6.46 15.89 15.61
CA ASN A 91 -7.36 16.33 16.67
C ASN A 91 -6.56 16.90 17.84
N HIS A 92 -7.06 17.98 18.40
CA HIS A 92 -6.51 18.59 19.61
C HIS A 92 -7.41 18.23 20.79
N GLU A 93 -6.91 17.45 21.73
CA GLU A 93 -7.66 17.05 22.92
C GLU A 93 -6.76 17.16 24.15
N GLY A 94 -7.22 17.88 25.18
CA GLY A 94 -6.53 17.99 26.46
C GLY A 94 -5.08 18.52 26.40
N GLY A 95 -4.74 19.35 25.41
CA GLY A 95 -3.38 19.87 25.19
C GLY A 95 -2.47 18.93 24.41
N SER A 96 -2.95 17.77 24.00
CA SER A 96 -2.23 16.81 23.16
C SER A 96 -2.73 16.84 21.71
N ARG A 97 -1.86 16.50 20.76
CA ARG A 97 -2.21 16.37 19.33
C ARG A 97 -2.25 14.89 18.93
N GLU A 98 -3.43 14.40 18.59
CA GLU A 98 -3.61 13.06 18.08
C GLU A 98 -3.75 13.10 16.56
N ALA A 99 -3.04 12.26 15.83
CA ALA A 99 -3.21 12.07 14.40
C ALA A 99 -3.85 10.71 14.10
N ASN A 100 -4.95 10.74 13.33
CA ASN A 100 -5.58 9.57 12.73
C ASN A 100 -5.11 9.48 11.27
N ILE A 101 -4.28 8.51 10.97
CA ILE A 101 -3.65 8.33 9.66
C ILE A 101 -4.30 7.12 8.98
N LEU A 102 -4.78 7.33 7.76
CA LEU A 102 -5.16 6.27 6.84
C LEU A 102 -4.06 6.12 5.80
N ALA A 103 -3.50 4.93 5.71
CA ALA A 103 -2.48 4.59 4.73
C ALA A 103 -2.94 3.44 3.83
N ALA A 104 -2.48 3.43 2.60
CA ALA A 104 -2.68 2.33 1.66
C ALA A 104 -1.34 1.75 1.22
N SER A 105 -1.34 0.47 0.77
CA SER A 105 -0.18 -0.12 0.11
C SER A 105 0.28 0.70 -1.08
N GLY A 106 1.56 0.62 -1.45
CA GLY A 106 2.11 1.35 -2.59
C GLY A 106 1.37 1.09 -3.90
N SER A 107 0.75 -0.09 -4.04
CA SER A 107 -0.09 -0.46 -5.19
C SER A 107 -1.29 0.46 -5.41
N PHE A 108 -1.74 1.21 -4.40
CA PHE A 108 -2.79 2.22 -4.55
C PHE A 108 -2.44 3.27 -5.60
N GLN A 109 -1.16 3.54 -5.86
CA GLN A 109 -0.71 4.45 -6.92
C GLN A 109 -1.12 3.96 -8.32
N LEU A 110 -1.34 2.65 -8.50
CA LEU A 110 -1.86 2.06 -9.74
C LEU A 110 -3.38 2.20 -9.87
N ASP A 111 -4.06 2.61 -8.81
CA ASP A 111 -5.53 2.67 -8.72
C ASP A 111 -6.10 4.10 -8.78
N ILE A 112 -5.27 5.09 -9.10
CA ILE A 112 -5.66 6.51 -9.11
C ILE A 112 -6.22 6.92 -10.45
N MET A 113 -5.49 6.62 -11.54
CA MET A 113 -5.80 7.14 -12.87
C MET A 113 -6.46 6.08 -13.74
N LYS A 114 -7.65 6.39 -14.26
CA LYS A 114 -8.30 5.59 -15.29
C LYS A 114 -7.62 5.80 -16.64
N LYS A 115 -7.36 4.71 -17.33
CA LYS A 115 -6.70 4.70 -18.65
C LYS A 115 -7.49 3.89 -19.66
N SER A 116 -7.17 4.08 -20.95
CA SER A 116 -7.73 3.29 -22.03
C SER A 116 -6.57 2.82 -22.92
N ARG A 117 -6.41 1.51 -23.05
CA ARG A 117 -5.38 0.84 -23.84
C ARG A 117 -5.96 -0.38 -24.54
N SER A 118 -5.32 -0.82 -25.62
CA SER A 118 -5.70 -2.02 -26.37
C SER A 118 -4.49 -2.91 -26.55
N PHE A 119 -4.62 -4.17 -26.15
CA PHE A 119 -3.63 -5.24 -26.33
C PHE A 119 -4.17 -6.20 -27.39
N GLN A 120 -3.82 -5.95 -28.66
CA GLN A 120 -4.39 -6.69 -29.81
C GLN A 120 -3.53 -7.87 -30.24
N ASN A 121 -2.25 -7.87 -29.87
CA ASN A 121 -1.34 -8.97 -30.20
C ASN A 121 -1.60 -10.16 -29.26
N THR A 122 -2.24 -11.20 -29.78
CA THR A 122 -2.56 -12.42 -29.03
C THR A 122 -1.33 -13.31 -28.76
N GLU A 123 -0.19 -13.01 -29.38
CA GLU A 123 1.08 -13.68 -29.04
C GLU A 123 1.70 -13.17 -27.72
N MET A 124 1.26 -12.00 -27.24
CA MET A 124 1.67 -11.51 -25.92
C MET A 124 1.21 -12.44 -24.82
N SER A 125 2.04 -12.64 -23.83
CA SER A 125 1.67 -13.31 -22.58
C SER A 125 0.92 -12.36 -21.64
N TYR A 126 0.17 -12.91 -20.69
CA TYR A 126 -0.43 -12.13 -19.61
C TYR A 126 0.61 -11.37 -18.79
N ARG A 127 1.79 -11.96 -18.59
CA ARG A 127 2.91 -11.32 -17.91
C ARG A 127 3.39 -10.07 -18.65
N GLU A 128 3.53 -10.14 -19.98
CA GLU A 128 3.93 -8.97 -20.80
C GLU A 128 2.87 -7.86 -20.75
N VAL A 129 1.58 -8.21 -20.67
CA VAL A 129 0.52 -7.22 -20.47
C VAL A 129 0.68 -6.51 -19.12
N ILE A 130 0.92 -7.25 -18.03
CA ILE A 130 1.14 -6.65 -16.71
C ILE A 130 2.41 -5.79 -16.71
N ASP A 131 3.50 -6.26 -17.31
CA ASP A 131 4.72 -5.47 -17.44
C ASP A 131 4.45 -4.13 -18.14
N ASP A 132 3.71 -4.16 -19.26
CA ASP A 132 3.37 -2.94 -20.01
C ASP A 132 2.48 -1.97 -19.23
N LEU A 133 1.55 -2.48 -18.42
CA LEU A 133 0.73 -1.65 -17.53
C LEU A 133 1.59 -0.83 -16.55
N LEU A 134 2.58 -1.47 -15.96
CA LEU A 134 3.37 -0.90 -14.86
C LEU A 134 4.40 0.12 -15.35
N LYS A 135 4.84 0.06 -16.62
CA LYS A 135 5.82 1.01 -17.20
C LYS A 135 5.44 2.48 -17.07
N SER A 136 4.15 2.78 -16.97
CA SER A 136 3.68 4.15 -16.87
C SER A 136 3.69 4.72 -15.43
N THR A 137 4.02 3.91 -14.43
CA THR A 137 4.08 4.31 -13.03
C THR A 137 5.50 4.16 -12.51
N GLU A 138 6.05 5.23 -11.95
CA GLU A 138 7.42 5.25 -11.45
C GLU A 138 7.63 4.21 -10.36
N LYS A 139 8.74 3.46 -10.44
CA LYS A 139 9.12 2.39 -9.49
C LYS A 139 8.11 1.25 -9.37
N ALA A 140 7.11 1.19 -10.27
CA ALA A 140 6.18 0.07 -10.26
C ALA A 140 6.88 -1.23 -10.63
N SER A 141 6.50 -2.32 -9.97
CA SER A 141 7.06 -3.64 -10.20
C SER A 141 6.07 -4.74 -9.83
N PHE A 142 6.35 -5.96 -10.26
CA PHE A 142 5.52 -7.11 -9.90
C PHE A 142 6.37 -8.38 -9.77
N LEU A 143 5.86 -9.32 -8.99
CA LEU A 143 6.33 -10.69 -8.96
C LEU A 143 5.25 -11.58 -9.55
N TYR A 144 5.61 -12.40 -10.52
CA TYR A 144 4.68 -13.22 -11.28
C TYR A 144 4.83 -14.69 -10.90
N PHE A 145 3.77 -15.29 -10.39
CA PHE A 145 3.72 -16.68 -9.92
C PHE A 145 2.72 -17.54 -10.70
N ALA A 146 1.88 -16.93 -11.54
CA ALA A 146 0.95 -17.67 -12.37
C ALA A 146 1.66 -18.40 -13.52
N ASP A 147 0.96 -19.35 -14.13
CA ASP A 147 1.45 -20.03 -15.33
C ASP A 147 1.62 -19.05 -16.51
N GLU A 148 2.70 -19.22 -17.26
CA GLU A 148 2.90 -18.46 -18.49
C GLU A 148 1.86 -18.88 -19.54
N LYS A 149 0.96 -17.95 -19.89
CA LYS A 149 -0.07 -18.13 -20.92
C LYS A 149 -0.09 -16.93 -21.85
N LYS A 150 -0.35 -17.19 -23.12
CA LYS A 150 -0.61 -16.15 -24.10
C LYS A 150 -2.07 -15.69 -24.00
N LEU A 151 -2.32 -14.50 -24.54
CA LEU A 151 -3.70 -14.01 -24.67
C LEU A 151 -4.47 -14.89 -25.67
N ASP A 152 -5.65 -15.37 -25.29
CA ASP A 152 -6.53 -16.12 -26.19
C ASP A 152 -7.23 -15.19 -27.19
N LYS A 153 -7.41 -13.94 -26.82
CA LYS A 153 -8.12 -12.90 -27.56
C LYS A 153 -7.60 -11.52 -27.18
N PRO A 154 -7.79 -10.52 -28.04
CA PRO A 154 -7.48 -9.14 -27.69
C PRO A 154 -8.16 -8.70 -26.38
N VAL A 155 -7.44 -7.95 -25.55
CA VAL A 155 -7.97 -7.39 -24.30
C VAL A 155 -7.88 -5.87 -24.34
N ILE A 156 -8.87 -5.23 -23.73
CA ILE A 156 -8.99 -3.77 -23.72
C ILE A 156 -9.14 -3.30 -22.26
N GLN A 157 -8.30 -2.38 -21.87
CA GLN A 157 -8.51 -1.53 -20.70
C GLN A 157 -9.34 -0.33 -21.17
N TYR A 158 -10.52 -0.12 -20.62
CA TYR A 158 -11.38 0.99 -20.99
C TYR A 158 -11.90 1.72 -19.76
N GLN A 159 -11.47 2.98 -19.59
CA GLN A 159 -11.83 3.81 -18.43
C GLN A 159 -11.63 3.08 -17.08
N GLU A 160 -10.55 2.34 -16.97
CA GLU A 160 -10.22 1.44 -15.86
C GLU A 160 -8.83 1.79 -15.33
N THR A 161 -8.62 1.69 -14.03
CA THR A 161 -7.29 1.89 -13.43
C THR A 161 -6.36 0.74 -13.77
N ASP A 162 -5.06 0.95 -13.64
CA ASP A 162 -4.09 -0.13 -13.91
C ASP A 162 -4.25 -1.28 -12.91
N PHE A 163 -4.55 -0.97 -11.65
CA PHE A 163 -4.80 -1.99 -10.63
C PHE A 163 -6.07 -2.80 -10.94
N SER A 164 -7.19 -2.13 -11.20
CA SER A 164 -8.45 -2.79 -11.53
C SER A 164 -8.33 -3.65 -12.80
N PHE A 165 -7.61 -3.16 -13.82
CA PHE A 165 -7.36 -3.92 -15.04
C PHE A 165 -6.50 -5.16 -14.75
N ALA A 166 -5.42 -5.01 -13.97
CA ALA A 166 -4.58 -6.14 -13.59
C ALA A 166 -5.37 -7.21 -12.81
N VAL A 167 -6.27 -6.82 -11.90
CA VAL A 167 -7.18 -7.74 -11.20
C VAL A 167 -8.07 -8.49 -12.18
N ARG A 168 -8.65 -7.80 -13.16
CA ARG A 168 -9.50 -8.43 -14.19
C ARG A 168 -8.70 -9.40 -15.07
N ILE A 169 -7.47 -9.04 -15.44
CA ILE A 169 -6.56 -9.90 -16.20
C ILE A 169 -6.20 -11.16 -15.39
N ALA A 170 -5.94 -11.02 -14.09
CA ALA A 170 -5.67 -12.16 -13.21
C ALA A 170 -6.85 -13.14 -13.17
N SER A 171 -8.09 -12.65 -13.20
CA SER A 171 -9.27 -13.49 -13.21
C SER A 171 -9.36 -14.39 -14.46
N HIS A 172 -8.82 -13.99 -15.60
CA HIS A 172 -8.75 -14.81 -16.81
C HIS A 172 -7.86 -16.05 -16.63
N GLN A 173 -6.92 -15.99 -15.69
CA GLN A 173 -6.03 -17.09 -15.34
C GLN A 173 -6.48 -17.86 -14.09
N ASN A 174 -7.67 -17.55 -13.54
CA ASN A 174 -8.19 -18.07 -12.26
C ASN A 174 -7.23 -17.81 -11.10
N THR A 175 -6.59 -16.66 -11.11
CA THR A 175 -5.66 -16.21 -10.06
C THR A 175 -6.06 -14.86 -9.51
N CYS A 176 -5.29 -14.33 -8.59
CA CYS A 176 -5.56 -13.06 -7.94
C CYS A 176 -4.28 -12.21 -7.82
N ILE A 177 -4.45 -10.97 -7.37
CA ILE A 177 -3.38 -10.04 -7.09
C ILE A 177 -3.34 -9.76 -5.58
N TYR A 178 -2.14 -9.76 -5.01
CA TYR A 178 -1.91 -9.24 -3.67
C TYR A 178 -1.05 -7.98 -3.73
N PRO A 179 -1.40 -6.94 -2.96
CA PRO A 179 -0.53 -5.78 -2.78
C PRO A 179 0.70 -6.15 -1.95
N ASP A 180 1.85 -5.58 -2.28
CA ASP A 180 3.01 -5.62 -1.39
C ASP A 180 2.81 -4.61 -0.24
N ILE A 181 3.14 -5.04 0.97
CA ILE A 181 3.13 -4.21 2.17
C ILE A 181 4.51 -4.11 2.83
N ALA A 182 5.55 -4.64 2.21
CA ALA A 182 6.92 -4.54 2.71
C ALA A 182 7.61 -3.24 2.25
N GLU A 183 7.13 -2.64 1.17
CA GLU A 183 7.69 -1.41 0.60
C GLU A 183 6.58 -0.44 0.18
N PRO A 184 6.81 0.88 0.30
CA PRO A 184 5.83 1.90 -0.11
C PRO A 184 5.78 2.10 -1.64
N ALA A 185 6.59 1.38 -2.40
CA ALA A 185 6.57 1.39 -3.86
C ALA A 185 5.34 0.65 -4.42
N PRO A 186 4.86 1.01 -5.64
CA PRO A 186 3.74 0.34 -6.28
C PRO A 186 4.13 -1.06 -6.76
N ARG A 187 4.13 -2.02 -5.86
CA ARG A 187 4.46 -3.43 -6.14
C ARG A 187 3.25 -4.33 -5.90
N ILE A 188 3.09 -5.31 -6.78
CA ILE A 188 2.04 -6.34 -6.70
C ILE A 188 2.63 -7.73 -6.86
N TYR A 189 1.97 -8.71 -6.25
CA TYR A 189 2.18 -10.14 -6.46
C TYR A 189 1.04 -10.65 -7.33
N TYR A 190 1.36 -11.27 -8.46
CA TYR A 190 0.40 -11.79 -9.41
C TYR A 190 0.49 -13.33 -9.45
N GLY A 191 -0.56 -14.02 -8.95
CA GLY A 191 -0.58 -15.48 -8.94
C GLY A 191 -1.00 -16.10 -7.63
#